data_639a153447e6f62047dfd8fb4087937a
#
_entry.id   639a153447e6f62047dfd8fb4087937a
#
_cell.length_a   1.000
_cell.length_b   1.000
_cell.length_c   1.000
_cell.angle_alpha   90.00
_cell.angle_beta   90.00
_cell.angle_gamma   90.00
#
_symmetry.space_group_name_H-M   'P 1'
#
loop_
_entity.id
_entity.type
_entity.pdbx_description
1 polymer ?
#
loop_
_entity_poly.entity_id
_entity_poly.type
_entity_poly.pdbx_seq_one_letter_code
_entity_poly.pdbx_strand_id
1 'polypeptide(L)'
;MQIYSRKRKNIVFLQSKKMMKQIIISTLMLLTTMTTIAQSSLTERQLRLCACASLEAQGDMGRLDPAIHKALDAGVTTNEIKEAFSQLYAYTGFPRSLNALGVLKKVIDDRHSQGIPVNEGKPWTRPEIWDDAEKALKQGTAVQTKLSGQPFDYTFCPQDDYYLKSHLFGDIFAGDQLSAADRELVTVAALSSLDGVAPQLAAHKAGAVNMGNTKEQVEELCQWLSRNGYSQVDNASEANNGAWPKGDPNDAYAKYFIGNSHIAAIPPTNLPKGAETVANYINVTFEPGCRNNWHIHHGAHQVLICVSGKGWYQEWGKEPIALLPGMIIDIPAETKHWHGAQKDSWFQHITNHVATGGEVSNEWLEPVNDEQYP
;
A
#
# COMPACT_ATOMS: atom_id res chain seq x y z
N MET A 1 -9.35 -45.15 -62.16
CA MET A 1 -8.31 -44.95 -61.09
C MET A 1 -7.85 -43.48 -60.92
N GLN A 2 -7.89 -42.62 -61.89
CA GLN A 2 -7.43 -41.21 -61.81
C GLN A 2 -8.39 -40.25 -61.08
N ILE A 3 -9.69 -40.51 -61.05
CA ILE A 3 -10.69 -39.64 -60.43
C ILE A 3 -10.66 -39.70 -58.88
N TYR A 4 -10.31 -40.87 -58.29
CA TYR A 4 -10.20 -41.07 -56.83
C TYR A 4 -8.96 -40.38 -56.25
N SER A 5 -7.86 -40.33 -57.00
CA SER A 5 -6.62 -39.64 -56.58
C SER A 5 -6.77 -38.13 -56.51
N ARG A 6 -7.57 -37.54 -57.40
CA ARG A 6 -7.79 -36.07 -57.46
C ARG A 6 -8.68 -35.59 -56.32
N LYS A 7 -9.71 -36.35 -55.95
CA LYS A 7 -10.59 -36.04 -54.76
C LYS A 7 -9.81 -36.09 -53.44
N ARG A 8 -8.93 -37.08 -53.26
CA ARG A 8 -8.11 -37.21 -52.05
C ARG A 8 -7.12 -36.04 -51.87
N LYS A 9 -6.48 -35.59 -52.95
CA LYS A 9 -5.57 -34.42 -52.92
C LYS A 9 -6.31 -33.12 -52.56
N ASN A 10 -7.55 -32.92 -53.07
CA ASN A 10 -8.34 -31.74 -52.76
C ASN A 10 -8.85 -31.73 -51.30
N ILE A 11 -9.18 -32.89 -50.71
CA ILE A 11 -9.59 -32.99 -49.30
C ILE A 11 -8.42 -32.68 -48.38
N VAL A 12 -7.22 -33.21 -48.65
CA VAL A 12 -6.01 -32.94 -47.88
C VAL A 12 -5.60 -31.48 -47.95
N PHE A 13 -5.73 -30.85 -49.13
CA PHE A 13 -5.42 -29.43 -49.32
C PHE A 13 -6.42 -28.51 -48.59
N LEU A 14 -7.71 -28.87 -48.56
CA LEU A 14 -8.75 -28.14 -47.81
C LEU A 14 -8.56 -28.28 -46.30
N GLN A 15 -8.18 -29.45 -45.80
CA GLN A 15 -7.88 -29.69 -44.40
C GLN A 15 -6.63 -28.91 -43.93
N SER A 16 -5.57 -28.87 -44.79
CA SER A 16 -4.36 -28.12 -44.48
C SER A 16 -4.62 -26.59 -44.41
N LYS A 17 -5.45 -26.05 -45.33
CA LYS A 17 -5.89 -24.64 -45.28
C LYS A 17 -6.73 -24.30 -44.05
N LYS A 18 -7.59 -25.24 -43.62
CA LYS A 18 -8.41 -25.05 -42.41
C LYS A 18 -7.55 -25.09 -41.14
N MET A 19 -6.59 -25.98 -41.09
CA MET A 19 -5.60 -26.11 -40.01
C MET A 19 -4.69 -24.87 -39.93
N MET A 20 -4.21 -24.39 -41.07
CA MET A 20 -3.39 -23.18 -41.16
C MET A 20 -4.17 -21.92 -40.72
N LYS A 21 -5.47 -21.79 -41.08
CA LYS A 21 -6.33 -20.73 -40.59
C LYS A 21 -6.54 -20.82 -39.08
N GLN A 22 -6.74 -22.01 -38.53
CA GLN A 22 -6.86 -22.19 -37.07
C GLN A 22 -5.55 -21.85 -36.33
N ILE A 23 -4.40 -22.21 -36.86
CA ILE A 23 -3.10 -21.85 -36.31
C ILE A 23 -2.88 -20.34 -36.36
N ILE A 24 -3.21 -19.67 -37.47
CA ILE A 24 -3.10 -18.21 -37.59
C ILE A 24 -4.05 -17.50 -36.62
N ILE A 25 -5.28 -17.99 -36.46
CA ILE A 25 -6.24 -17.41 -35.49
C ILE A 25 -5.78 -17.64 -34.05
N SER A 26 -5.24 -18.83 -33.73
CA SER A 26 -4.67 -19.11 -32.40
C SER A 26 -3.43 -18.28 -32.12
N THR A 27 -2.57 -18.08 -33.11
CA THR A 27 -1.36 -17.25 -32.98
C THR A 27 -1.74 -15.76 -32.85
N LEU A 28 -2.77 -15.30 -33.57
CA LEU A 28 -3.28 -13.93 -33.43
C LEU A 28 -3.99 -13.71 -32.08
N MET A 29 -4.72 -14.71 -31.55
CA MET A 29 -5.26 -14.67 -30.19
C MET A 29 -4.16 -14.75 -29.11
N LEU A 30 -3.07 -15.49 -29.31
CA LEU A 30 -1.94 -15.49 -28.37
C LEU A 30 -1.14 -14.17 -28.40
N LEU A 31 -1.11 -13.45 -29.52
CA LEU A 31 -0.47 -12.13 -29.61
C LEU A 31 -1.34 -11.00 -28.99
N THR A 32 -2.64 -11.21 -28.81
CA THR A 32 -3.51 -10.23 -28.15
C THR A 32 -3.59 -10.40 -26.63
N THR A 33 -2.98 -11.43 -26.05
CA THR A 33 -2.72 -11.56 -24.61
C THR A 33 -1.31 -11.10 -24.23
N MET A 34 -0.66 -10.25 -24.99
CA MET A 34 0.33 -9.36 -24.41
C MET A 34 -0.44 -8.49 -23.43
N THR A 35 -0.32 -8.80 -22.15
CA THR A 35 -0.61 -7.89 -21.06
C THR A 35 -0.04 -6.54 -21.50
N THR A 36 -0.90 -5.63 -21.91
CA THR A 36 -0.57 -4.22 -21.85
C THR A 36 -0.22 -4.00 -20.39
N ILE A 37 1.09 -3.94 -20.09
CA ILE A 37 1.54 -3.28 -18.87
C ILE A 37 0.89 -1.91 -19.04
N ALA A 38 -0.17 -1.66 -18.26
CA ALA A 38 -0.83 -0.37 -18.28
C ALA A 38 0.28 0.63 -17.98
N GLN A 39 0.64 1.43 -18.98
CA GLN A 39 1.63 2.47 -18.82
C GLN A 39 1.07 3.38 -17.72
N SER A 40 1.86 3.60 -16.67
CA SER A 40 1.48 4.46 -15.56
C SER A 40 0.86 5.75 -16.10
N SER A 41 -0.32 6.10 -15.61
CA SER A 41 -0.96 7.38 -15.94
C SER A 41 -0.28 8.53 -15.19
N LEU A 42 0.48 8.21 -14.14
CA LEU A 42 1.34 9.13 -13.40
C LEU A 42 2.74 9.14 -14.00
N THR A 43 3.33 10.32 -14.07
CA THR A 43 4.72 10.48 -14.52
C THR A 43 5.69 9.98 -13.46
N GLU A 44 6.87 9.53 -13.89
CA GLU A 44 7.96 9.17 -12.95
C GLU A 44 8.30 10.32 -12.00
N ARG A 45 8.26 11.58 -12.48
CA ARG A 45 8.41 12.78 -11.66
C ARG A 45 7.41 12.82 -10.51
N GLN A 46 6.11 12.61 -10.77
CA GLN A 46 5.06 12.61 -9.75
C GLN A 46 5.26 11.48 -8.73
N LEU A 47 5.55 10.29 -9.20
CA LEU A 47 5.79 9.13 -8.34
C LEU A 47 6.99 9.35 -7.41
N ARG A 48 8.09 9.94 -7.91
CA ARG A 48 9.29 10.21 -7.11
C ARG A 48 9.09 11.34 -6.11
N LEU A 49 8.36 12.40 -6.46
CA LEU A 49 7.96 13.45 -5.52
C LEU A 49 7.11 12.88 -4.39
N CYS A 50 6.13 12.04 -4.71
CA CYS A 50 5.29 11.36 -3.73
C CYS A 50 6.07 10.38 -2.83
N ALA A 51 7.10 9.70 -3.36
CA ALA A 51 7.99 8.89 -2.54
C ALA A 51 8.74 9.72 -1.49
N CYS A 52 9.22 10.91 -1.86
CA CYS A 52 9.85 11.83 -0.92
C CYS A 52 8.86 12.31 0.15
N ALA A 53 7.62 12.64 -0.23
CA ALA A 53 6.56 13.04 0.69
C ALA A 53 6.22 11.92 1.70
N SER A 54 6.14 10.69 1.24
CA SER A 54 5.90 9.53 2.07
C SER A 54 7.02 9.29 3.10
N LEU A 55 8.28 9.41 2.69
CA LEU A 55 9.43 9.22 3.58
C LEU A 55 9.59 10.37 4.59
N GLU A 56 9.27 11.61 4.18
CA GLU A 56 9.16 12.75 5.10
C GLU A 56 8.13 12.42 6.20
N ALA A 57 6.92 11.99 5.80
CA ALA A 57 5.84 11.68 6.72
C ALA A 57 6.19 10.55 7.69
N GLN A 58 6.97 9.56 7.28
CA GLN A 58 7.50 8.50 8.15
C GLN A 58 8.60 9.00 9.09
N GLY A 59 9.26 10.11 8.76
CA GLY A 59 10.48 10.55 9.43
C GLY A 59 11.70 9.70 9.06
N ASP A 60 11.67 8.99 7.95
CA ASP A 60 12.76 8.12 7.47
C ASP A 60 13.77 8.90 6.64
N MET A 61 14.60 9.67 7.34
CA MET A 61 15.61 10.52 6.70
C MET A 61 16.69 9.70 6.00
N GLY A 62 16.94 8.45 6.43
CA GLY A 62 17.92 7.56 5.80
C GLY A 62 17.52 7.14 4.39
N ARG A 63 16.25 6.75 4.20
CA ARG A 63 15.72 6.44 2.86
C ARG A 63 15.38 7.69 2.05
N LEU A 64 15.14 8.83 2.70
CA LEU A 64 14.82 10.08 2.03
C LEU A 64 15.99 10.62 1.21
N ASP A 65 17.22 10.55 1.70
CA ASP A 65 18.44 11.00 0.99
C ASP A 65 18.52 10.39 -0.43
N PRO A 66 18.59 9.05 -0.61
CA PRO A 66 18.61 8.47 -1.95
C PRO A 66 17.32 8.67 -2.75
N ALA A 67 16.17 8.88 -2.10
CA ALA A 67 14.91 9.15 -2.80
C ALA A 67 14.91 10.55 -3.43
N ILE A 68 15.49 11.56 -2.76
CA ILE A 68 15.66 12.90 -3.32
C ILE A 68 16.58 12.88 -4.54
N HIS A 69 17.68 12.13 -4.52
CA HIS A 69 18.53 11.95 -5.70
C HIS A 69 17.72 11.43 -6.90
N LYS A 70 16.91 10.36 -6.68
CA LYS A 70 16.06 9.79 -7.72
C LYS A 70 14.99 10.77 -8.21
N ALA A 71 14.43 11.60 -7.32
CA ALA A 71 13.44 12.60 -7.69
C ALA A 71 14.06 13.68 -8.58
N LEU A 72 15.23 14.20 -8.23
CA LEU A 72 15.97 15.18 -9.05
C LEU A 72 16.34 14.59 -10.42
N ASP A 73 16.78 13.33 -10.47
CA ASP A 73 17.11 12.63 -11.73
C ASP A 73 15.87 12.39 -12.61
N ALA A 74 14.68 12.24 -12.00
CA ALA A 74 13.39 12.14 -12.69
C ALA A 74 12.82 13.52 -13.12
N GLY A 75 13.56 14.60 -12.89
CA GLY A 75 13.19 15.95 -13.31
C GLY A 75 12.34 16.73 -12.31
N VAL A 76 12.20 16.25 -11.06
CA VAL A 76 11.62 17.06 -9.98
C VAL A 76 12.61 18.19 -9.65
N THR A 77 12.11 19.41 -9.54
CA THR A 77 12.94 20.56 -9.19
C THR A 77 13.10 20.69 -7.67
N THR A 78 14.18 21.36 -7.23
CA THR A 78 14.38 21.57 -5.79
C THR A 78 13.29 22.44 -5.18
N ASN A 79 12.73 23.39 -5.93
CA ASN A 79 11.66 24.26 -5.43
C ASN A 79 10.33 23.49 -5.28
N GLU A 80 10.04 22.51 -6.14
CA GLU A 80 8.91 21.62 -5.95
C GLU A 80 9.05 20.75 -4.69
N ILE A 81 10.25 20.21 -4.44
CA ILE A 81 10.51 19.42 -3.22
C ILE A 81 10.42 20.30 -1.97
N LYS A 82 10.97 21.53 -2.01
CA LYS A 82 10.85 22.50 -0.91
C LYS A 82 9.39 22.81 -0.61
N GLU A 83 8.57 23.08 -1.63
CA GLU A 83 7.14 23.37 -1.43
C GLU A 83 6.37 22.15 -0.90
N ALA A 84 6.67 20.95 -1.38
CA ALA A 84 6.09 19.72 -0.86
C ALA A 84 6.39 19.54 0.64
N PHE A 85 7.66 19.63 1.05
CA PHE A 85 8.03 19.49 2.45
C PHE A 85 7.50 20.64 3.33
N SER A 86 7.45 21.86 2.80
CA SER A 86 6.83 22.99 3.49
C SER A 86 5.32 22.80 3.68
N GLN A 87 4.61 22.23 2.70
CA GLN A 87 3.18 21.91 2.85
C GLN A 87 2.95 20.86 3.92
N LEU A 88 3.83 19.84 3.95
CA LEU A 88 3.61 18.67 4.79
C LEU A 88 3.72 18.97 6.29
N TYR A 89 4.34 20.07 6.71
CA TYR A 89 4.36 20.38 8.14
C TYR A 89 2.96 20.48 8.76
N ALA A 90 1.93 20.81 7.97
CA ALA A 90 0.55 20.87 8.42
C ALA A 90 -0.04 19.48 8.73
N TYR A 91 0.57 18.42 8.24
CA TYR A 91 0.15 17.03 8.43
C TYR A 91 1.10 16.23 9.32
N THR A 92 2.40 16.56 9.30
CA THR A 92 3.48 15.78 9.92
C THR A 92 4.20 16.55 11.04
N GLY A 93 3.91 17.84 11.16
CA GLY A 93 4.55 18.77 12.09
C GLY A 93 5.89 19.31 11.60
N PHE A 94 6.28 20.50 12.08
CA PHE A 94 7.54 21.15 11.75
C PHE A 94 8.80 20.26 11.92
N PRO A 95 8.91 19.41 12.97
CA PRO A 95 10.13 18.65 13.15
C PRO A 95 10.47 17.74 11.95
N ARG A 96 9.48 17.04 11.38
CA ARG A 96 9.70 16.17 10.19
C ARG A 96 10.00 16.99 8.96
N SER A 97 9.21 18.04 8.70
CA SER A 97 9.41 18.95 7.57
C SER A 97 10.80 19.59 7.59
N LEU A 98 11.25 20.13 8.73
CA LEU A 98 12.57 20.74 8.87
C LEU A 98 13.71 19.74 8.69
N ASN A 99 13.58 18.52 9.21
CA ASN A 99 14.56 17.46 9.00
C ASN A 99 14.67 17.10 7.51
N ALA A 100 13.53 16.94 6.82
CA ALA A 100 13.50 16.64 5.39
C ALA A 100 14.11 17.77 4.54
N LEU A 101 13.85 19.03 4.86
CA LEU A 101 14.50 20.17 4.24
C LEU A 101 16.02 20.18 4.48
N GLY A 102 16.46 19.73 5.66
CA GLY A 102 17.88 19.54 5.99
C GLY A 102 18.54 18.48 5.10
N VAL A 103 17.85 17.34 4.88
CA VAL A 103 18.32 16.30 3.95
C VAL A 103 18.37 16.82 2.52
N LEU A 104 17.33 17.52 2.06
CA LEU A 104 17.34 18.14 0.72
C LEU A 104 18.52 19.07 0.53
N LYS A 105 18.79 19.94 1.53
CA LYS A 105 19.95 20.86 1.47
C LYS A 105 21.24 20.08 1.33
N LYS A 106 21.46 19.05 2.14
CA LYS A 106 22.63 18.18 2.06
C LYS A 106 22.79 17.54 0.68
N VAL A 107 21.73 16.99 0.11
CA VAL A 107 21.75 16.38 -1.23
C VAL A 107 22.12 17.38 -2.30
N ILE A 108 21.62 18.64 -2.22
CA ILE A 108 21.97 19.71 -3.16
C ILE A 108 23.46 20.03 -3.05
N ASP A 109 23.98 20.24 -1.83
CA ASP A 109 25.38 20.53 -1.56
C ASP A 109 26.29 19.39 -2.06
N ASP A 110 25.93 18.14 -1.80
CA ASP A 110 26.67 16.96 -2.27
C ASP A 110 26.72 16.87 -3.80
N ARG A 111 25.60 17.10 -4.48
CA ARG A 111 25.53 17.11 -5.96
C ARG A 111 26.40 18.22 -6.54
N HIS A 112 26.34 19.43 -6.00
CA HIS A 112 27.18 20.54 -6.43
C HIS A 112 28.67 20.23 -6.25
N SER A 113 29.07 19.64 -5.12
CA SER A 113 30.46 19.25 -4.87
C SER A 113 30.98 18.21 -5.87
N GLN A 114 30.10 17.37 -6.39
CA GLN A 114 30.39 16.35 -7.40
C GLN A 114 30.23 16.86 -8.85
N GLY A 115 29.89 18.13 -9.06
CA GLY A 115 29.61 18.68 -10.39
C GLY A 115 28.34 18.15 -11.06
N ILE A 116 27.42 17.55 -10.28
CA ILE A 116 26.14 17.04 -10.80
C ILE A 116 25.14 18.19 -10.86
N PRO A 117 24.53 18.45 -12.02
CA PRO A 117 23.56 19.54 -12.17
C PRO A 117 22.33 19.35 -11.26
N VAL A 118 21.85 20.48 -10.73
CA VAL A 118 20.61 20.54 -9.96
C VAL A 118 19.67 21.54 -10.63
N ASN A 119 18.47 21.09 -10.98
CA ASN A 119 17.43 21.96 -11.52
C ASN A 119 16.65 22.61 -10.37
N GLU A 120 16.81 23.90 -10.17
CA GLU A 120 16.07 24.62 -9.12
C GLU A 120 14.59 24.83 -9.47
N GLY A 121 14.27 24.83 -10.77
CA GLY A 121 12.93 25.10 -11.26
C GLY A 121 12.59 26.58 -11.30
N LYS A 122 11.31 26.89 -11.30
CA LYS A 122 10.77 28.25 -11.26
C LYS A 122 11.18 28.94 -9.94
N PRO A 123 11.63 30.19 -9.97
CA PRO A 123 11.89 30.97 -8.75
C PRO A 123 10.63 31.01 -7.86
N TRP A 124 10.83 30.85 -6.55
CA TRP A 124 9.74 30.99 -5.60
C TRP A 124 9.23 32.43 -5.53
N THR A 125 7.92 32.61 -5.55
CA THR A 125 7.27 33.90 -5.41
C THR A 125 6.47 33.96 -4.11
N ARG A 126 6.69 35.00 -3.30
CA ARG A 126 5.90 35.22 -2.07
C ARG A 126 4.44 35.43 -2.43
N PRO A 127 3.50 34.62 -1.91
CA PRO A 127 2.08 34.82 -2.17
C PRO A 127 1.59 36.18 -1.59
N GLU A 128 0.86 36.95 -2.37
CA GLU A 128 0.31 38.27 -1.94
C GLU A 128 -0.67 38.11 -0.76
N ILE A 129 -1.38 36.99 -0.69
CA ILE A 129 -2.38 36.75 0.37
C ILE A 129 -1.77 36.61 1.78
N TRP A 130 -0.45 36.40 1.90
CA TRP A 130 0.20 36.30 3.20
C TRP A 130 0.20 37.61 4.00
N ASP A 131 -0.07 38.72 3.35
CA ASP A 131 -0.19 40.05 3.97
C ASP A 131 -1.65 40.44 4.22
N ASP A 132 -2.63 39.54 3.93
CA ASP A 132 -4.06 39.81 4.01
C ASP A 132 -4.82 38.60 4.57
N ALA A 133 -5.05 38.58 5.87
CA ALA A 133 -5.73 37.48 6.58
C ALA A 133 -7.18 37.25 6.11
N GLU A 134 -7.92 38.29 5.71
CA GLU A 134 -9.28 38.14 5.20
C GLU A 134 -9.28 37.50 3.83
N LYS A 135 -8.35 37.92 2.98
CA LYS A 135 -8.16 37.35 1.65
C LYS A 135 -7.72 35.88 1.75
N ALA A 136 -6.79 35.56 2.66
CA ALA A 136 -6.35 34.18 2.93
C ALA A 136 -7.52 33.30 3.38
N LEU A 137 -8.32 33.74 4.33
CA LEU A 137 -9.50 33.03 4.81
C LEU A 137 -10.52 32.81 3.70
N LYS A 138 -10.84 33.84 2.92
CA LYS A 138 -11.80 33.74 1.80
C LYS A 138 -11.32 32.77 0.73
N GLN A 139 -10.06 32.89 0.31
CA GLN A 139 -9.48 32.03 -0.71
C GLN A 139 -9.37 30.59 -0.22
N GLY A 140 -8.91 30.39 1.01
CA GLY A 140 -8.79 29.04 1.60
C GLY A 140 -10.14 28.36 1.80
N THR A 141 -11.19 29.11 2.19
CA THR A 141 -12.56 28.56 2.21
C THR A 141 -13.01 28.07 0.84
N ALA A 142 -12.70 28.82 -0.22
CA ALA A 142 -13.04 28.40 -1.58
C ALA A 142 -12.24 27.15 -2.02
N VAL A 143 -10.94 27.08 -1.67
CA VAL A 143 -10.08 25.91 -1.94
C VAL A 143 -10.59 24.70 -1.19
N GLN A 144 -10.87 24.81 0.11
CA GLN A 144 -11.41 23.73 0.94
C GLN A 144 -12.75 23.21 0.39
N THR A 145 -13.65 24.13 0.03
CA THR A 145 -14.95 23.77 -0.57
C THR A 145 -14.77 22.98 -1.88
N LYS A 146 -13.84 23.42 -2.74
CA LYS A 146 -13.53 22.72 -3.99
C LYS A 146 -12.95 21.32 -3.69
N LEU A 147 -12.03 21.21 -2.75
CA LEU A 147 -11.38 19.95 -2.37
C LEU A 147 -12.40 18.95 -1.80
N SER A 148 -13.22 19.39 -0.85
CA SER A 148 -14.23 18.52 -0.22
C SER A 148 -15.48 18.30 -1.07
N GLY A 149 -15.65 19.04 -2.18
CA GLY A 149 -16.83 18.97 -3.03
C GLY A 149 -18.07 19.66 -2.44
N GLN A 150 -17.98 20.19 -1.24
CA GLN A 150 -19.05 20.92 -0.54
C GLN A 150 -18.47 21.85 0.54
N PRO A 151 -19.20 22.89 0.98
CA PRO A 151 -18.80 23.70 2.12
C PRO A 151 -18.61 22.84 3.36
N PHE A 152 -17.58 23.15 4.13
CA PHE A 152 -17.28 22.47 5.40
C PHE A 152 -16.96 23.50 6.48
N ASP A 153 -17.63 23.40 7.62
CA ASP A 153 -17.41 24.23 8.81
C ASP A 153 -17.21 23.34 10.04
N TYR A 154 -16.04 23.45 10.66
CA TYR A 154 -15.73 22.70 11.88
C TYR A 154 -16.13 23.48 13.10
N THR A 155 -17.46 23.62 13.31
CA THR A 155 -18.04 24.46 14.36
C THR A 155 -17.71 23.99 15.78
N PHE A 156 -17.33 22.72 15.96
CA PHE A 156 -16.93 22.17 17.25
C PHE A 156 -15.62 22.81 17.76
N CYS A 157 -14.68 23.16 16.87
CA CYS A 157 -13.44 23.82 17.20
C CYS A 157 -13.19 24.97 16.21
N PRO A 158 -13.67 26.20 16.51
CA PRO A 158 -13.52 27.35 15.61
C PRO A 158 -12.06 27.72 15.31
N GLN A 159 -11.14 27.42 16.21
CA GLN A 159 -9.71 27.66 16.00
C GLN A 159 -9.18 26.77 14.86
N ASP A 160 -9.48 25.47 14.89
CA ASP A 160 -9.06 24.54 13.84
C ASP A 160 -9.75 24.86 12.52
N ASP A 161 -11.03 25.26 12.54
CA ASP A 161 -11.73 25.73 11.34
C ASP A 161 -11.02 26.93 10.68
N TYR A 162 -10.62 27.90 11.51
CA TYR A 162 -9.87 29.06 11.06
C TYR A 162 -8.50 28.67 10.50
N TYR A 163 -7.72 27.80 11.20
CA TYR A 163 -6.41 27.39 10.74
C TYR A 163 -6.48 26.55 9.46
N LEU A 164 -7.44 25.66 9.34
CA LEU A 164 -7.66 24.89 8.11
C LEU A 164 -7.94 25.84 6.94
N LYS A 165 -8.87 26.77 7.10
CA LYS A 165 -9.29 27.67 6.04
C LYS A 165 -8.25 28.74 5.71
N SER A 166 -7.77 29.49 6.69
CA SER A 166 -6.87 30.62 6.44
C SER A 166 -5.45 30.17 6.17
N HIS A 167 -4.94 29.22 6.95
CA HIS A 167 -3.53 28.86 6.89
C HIS A 167 -3.27 27.68 5.96
N LEU A 168 -3.92 26.53 6.15
CA LEU A 168 -3.67 25.38 5.28
C LEU A 168 -4.14 25.64 3.84
N PHE A 169 -5.45 25.86 3.67
CA PHE A 169 -6.02 26.05 2.32
C PHE A 169 -5.86 27.47 1.77
N GLY A 170 -5.57 28.45 2.61
CA GLY A 170 -5.21 29.82 2.23
C GLY A 170 -3.72 29.94 1.96
N ASP A 171 -2.91 30.12 3.01
CA ASP A 171 -1.48 30.48 2.88
C ASP A 171 -0.66 29.40 2.16
N ILE A 172 -0.78 28.12 2.57
CA ILE A 172 0.04 27.03 2.03
C ILE A 172 -0.36 26.71 0.59
N PHE A 173 -1.68 26.62 0.33
CA PHE A 173 -2.17 26.33 -1.03
C PHE A 173 -2.01 27.49 -2.00
N ALA A 174 -1.60 28.68 -1.55
CA ALA A 174 -1.22 29.78 -2.40
C ALA A 174 0.18 29.64 -3.01
N GLY A 175 0.95 28.65 -2.59
CA GLY A 175 2.26 28.32 -3.20
C GLY A 175 2.13 28.03 -4.69
N ASP A 176 3.19 28.36 -5.46
CA ASP A 176 3.14 28.39 -6.91
C ASP A 176 4.02 27.33 -7.61
N GLN A 177 4.72 26.47 -6.82
CA GLN A 177 5.61 25.45 -7.38
C GLN A 177 4.87 24.16 -7.75
N LEU A 178 3.83 23.80 -6.98
CA LEU A 178 3.02 22.62 -7.23
C LEU A 178 1.65 23.00 -7.81
N SER A 179 1.19 22.22 -8.79
CA SER A 179 -0.21 22.28 -9.20
C SER A 179 -1.13 21.79 -8.08
N ALA A 180 -2.41 22.18 -8.11
CA ALA A 180 -3.38 21.68 -7.14
C ALA A 180 -3.50 20.14 -7.17
N ALA A 181 -3.37 19.54 -8.36
CA ALA A 181 -3.38 18.09 -8.54
C ALA A 181 -2.14 17.42 -7.89
N ASP A 182 -0.92 17.94 -8.19
CA ASP A 182 0.32 17.39 -7.60
C ASP A 182 0.36 17.59 -6.08
N ARG A 183 -0.17 18.72 -5.59
CA ARG A 183 -0.26 19.03 -4.17
C ARG A 183 -1.08 17.98 -3.41
N GLU A 184 -2.20 17.58 -3.97
CA GLU A 184 -3.02 16.52 -3.38
C GLU A 184 -2.39 15.14 -3.49
N LEU A 185 -1.67 14.81 -4.56
CA LEU A 185 -0.90 13.56 -4.64
C LEU A 185 0.17 13.50 -3.54
N VAL A 186 0.88 14.61 -3.28
CA VAL A 186 1.84 14.75 -2.17
C VAL A 186 1.16 14.51 -0.81
N THR A 187 -0.02 15.10 -0.59
CA THR A 187 -0.79 14.92 0.65
C THR A 187 -1.27 13.47 0.81
N VAL A 188 -1.83 12.87 -0.25
CA VAL A 188 -2.23 11.45 -0.24
C VAL A 188 -1.05 10.54 0.06
N ALA A 189 0.12 10.80 -0.53
CA ALA A 189 1.32 10.00 -0.27
C ALA A 189 1.77 10.09 1.20
N ALA A 190 1.79 11.29 1.78
CA ALA A 190 2.13 11.49 3.18
C ALA A 190 1.12 10.81 4.13
N LEU A 191 -0.18 11.03 3.91
CA LEU A 191 -1.24 10.44 4.74
C LEU A 191 -1.29 8.90 4.61
N SER A 192 -0.94 8.34 3.45
CA SER A 192 -0.80 6.89 3.26
C SER A 192 0.33 6.27 4.09
N SER A 193 1.14 7.08 4.75
CA SER A 193 2.31 6.67 5.51
C SER A 193 2.17 6.97 7.01
N LEU A 194 1.02 7.49 7.44
CA LEU A 194 0.73 7.85 8.81
C LEU A 194 -0.35 6.95 9.40
N ASP A 195 -0.13 6.51 10.62
CA ASP A 195 -1.14 5.79 11.40
C ASP A 195 -2.19 6.75 11.99
N GLY A 196 -3.42 6.25 12.14
CA GLY A 196 -4.50 6.98 12.84
C GLY A 196 -5.18 8.08 12.03
N VAL A 197 -4.85 8.25 10.74
CA VAL A 197 -5.37 9.32 9.87
C VAL A 197 -6.25 8.80 8.70
N ALA A 198 -6.84 7.63 8.85
CA ALA A 198 -7.65 7.02 7.79
C ALA A 198 -8.81 7.90 7.27
N PRO A 199 -9.56 8.65 8.13
CA PRO A 199 -10.58 9.58 7.65
C PRO A 199 -10.01 10.70 6.78
N GLN A 200 -8.86 11.28 7.16
CA GLN A 200 -8.19 12.33 6.41
C GLN A 200 -7.64 11.79 5.08
N LEU A 201 -7.06 10.59 5.08
CA LEU A 201 -6.62 9.93 3.86
C LEU A 201 -7.79 9.72 2.89
N ALA A 202 -8.94 9.24 3.36
CA ALA A 202 -10.13 9.07 2.52
C ALA A 202 -10.62 10.40 1.95
N ALA A 203 -10.65 11.47 2.77
CA ALA A 203 -11.04 12.81 2.34
C ALA A 203 -10.08 13.37 1.27
N HIS A 204 -8.76 13.23 1.46
CA HIS A 204 -7.77 13.71 0.48
C HIS A 204 -7.69 12.85 -0.79
N LYS A 205 -7.99 11.54 -0.75
CA LYS A 205 -8.17 10.73 -1.96
C LYS A 205 -9.33 11.27 -2.83
N ALA A 206 -10.45 11.60 -2.22
CA ALA A 206 -11.58 12.23 -2.92
C ALA A 206 -11.21 13.66 -3.37
N GLY A 207 -10.55 14.42 -2.51
CA GLY A 207 -10.05 15.76 -2.78
C GLY A 207 -9.08 15.80 -3.96
N ALA A 208 -8.19 14.83 -4.08
CA ALA A 208 -7.25 14.74 -5.21
C ALA A 208 -7.98 14.63 -6.56
N VAL A 209 -9.10 13.91 -6.60
CA VAL A 209 -9.97 13.85 -7.80
C VAL A 209 -10.62 15.22 -8.05
N ASN A 210 -11.15 15.87 -7.04
CA ASN A 210 -11.76 17.20 -7.16
C ASN A 210 -10.74 18.28 -7.57
N MET A 211 -9.46 18.06 -7.30
CA MET A 211 -8.37 18.99 -7.63
C MET A 211 -7.70 18.70 -8.98
N GLY A 212 -8.14 17.66 -9.71
CA GLY A 212 -7.78 17.45 -11.11
C GLY A 212 -7.07 16.13 -11.43
N ASN A 213 -6.87 15.24 -10.46
CA ASN A 213 -6.42 13.88 -10.75
C ASN A 213 -7.61 13.00 -11.17
N THR A 214 -7.34 11.87 -11.82
CA THR A 214 -8.35 10.84 -12.01
C THR A 214 -8.37 9.89 -10.79
N LYS A 215 -9.47 9.17 -10.62
CA LYS A 215 -9.57 8.15 -9.58
C LYS A 215 -8.51 7.07 -9.75
N GLU A 216 -8.28 6.67 -10.99
CA GLU A 216 -7.27 5.67 -11.37
C GLU A 216 -5.86 6.14 -11.02
N GLN A 217 -5.53 7.43 -11.21
CA GLN A 217 -4.24 8.00 -10.79
C GLN A 217 -4.02 7.94 -9.28
N VAL A 218 -5.06 8.24 -8.49
CA VAL A 218 -5.00 8.18 -7.03
C VAL A 218 -4.82 6.74 -6.55
N GLU A 219 -5.55 5.79 -7.13
CA GLU A 219 -5.43 4.37 -6.84
C GLU A 219 -4.04 3.84 -7.25
N GLU A 220 -3.57 4.20 -8.44
CA GLU A 220 -2.24 3.86 -8.93
C GLU A 220 -1.13 4.36 -7.99
N LEU A 221 -1.22 5.62 -7.52
CA LEU A 221 -0.26 6.17 -6.55
C LEU A 221 -0.19 5.31 -5.29
N CYS A 222 -1.34 5.01 -4.69
CA CYS A 222 -1.40 4.22 -3.47
C CYS A 222 -0.79 2.83 -3.66
N GLN A 223 -1.11 2.15 -4.76
CA GLN A 223 -0.55 0.85 -5.11
C GLN A 223 0.96 0.92 -5.38
N TRP A 224 1.41 1.99 -6.06
CA TRP A 224 2.83 2.17 -6.34
C TRP A 224 3.63 2.41 -5.05
N LEU A 225 3.14 3.26 -4.15
CA LEU A 225 3.76 3.52 -2.84
C LEU A 225 3.88 2.23 -2.03
N SER A 226 2.81 1.44 -1.95
CA SER A 226 2.79 0.17 -1.24
C SER A 226 3.79 -0.84 -1.85
N ARG A 227 3.72 -1.07 -3.16
CA ARG A 227 4.63 -2.01 -3.86
C ARG A 227 6.11 -1.65 -3.74
N ASN A 228 6.43 -0.36 -3.56
CA ASN A 228 7.80 0.11 -3.42
C ASN A 228 8.21 0.35 -1.95
N GLY A 229 7.38 -0.06 -0.98
CA GLY A 229 7.69 0.04 0.44
C GLY A 229 7.70 1.48 0.98
N TYR A 230 7.00 2.39 0.32
CA TYR A 230 6.87 3.78 0.77
C TYR A 230 5.65 4.02 1.67
N SER A 231 4.58 3.25 1.54
CA SER A 231 3.39 3.37 2.38
C SER A 231 3.43 2.36 3.52
N GLN A 232 3.03 2.78 4.72
CA GLN A 232 2.81 1.90 5.88
C GLN A 232 1.31 1.62 6.10
N VAL A 233 0.45 2.40 5.47
CA VAL A 233 -0.98 2.14 5.51
C VAL A 233 -1.28 1.04 4.52
N ASP A 234 -1.46 -0.17 5.02
CA ASP A 234 -2.08 -1.21 4.25
C ASP A 234 -3.41 -0.67 3.72
N ASN A 235 -3.50 -0.51 2.40
CA ASN A 235 -4.79 -0.27 1.79
C ASN A 235 -5.69 -1.44 2.20
N ALA A 236 -6.63 -1.19 3.10
CA ALA A 236 -7.56 -2.21 3.61
C ALA A 236 -8.41 -2.87 2.50
N SER A 237 -8.22 -2.47 1.25
CA SER A 237 -8.86 -3.03 0.06
C SER A 237 -8.04 -4.08 -0.69
N GLU A 238 -6.72 -4.25 -0.40
CA GLU A 238 -5.90 -5.25 -1.09
C GLU A 238 -4.94 -5.98 -0.15
N ALA A 239 -5.38 -7.10 0.38
CA ALA A 239 -4.62 -8.05 1.18
C ALA A 239 -3.49 -8.78 0.43
N ASN A 240 -2.92 -8.19 -0.58
CA ASN A 240 -2.04 -8.92 -1.50
C ASN A 240 -0.69 -8.27 -1.76
N ASN A 241 -0.27 -7.27 -0.97
CA ASN A 241 1.03 -6.62 -1.16
C ASN A 241 2.12 -7.05 -0.17
N GLY A 242 1.89 -8.10 0.62
CA GLY A 242 2.96 -8.82 1.30
C GLY A 242 3.87 -9.52 0.29
N ALA A 243 5.13 -9.75 0.65
CA ALA A 243 6.04 -10.62 -0.12
C ALA A 243 5.51 -12.06 -0.28
N TRP A 244 4.37 -12.36 0.35
CA TRP A 244 3.78 -13.68 0.46
C TRP A 244 2.40 -13.72 -0.19
N PRO A 245 2.07 -14.78 -0.95
CA PRO A 245 0.79 -14.89 -1.64
C PRO A 245 -0.37 -14.93 -0.65
N LYS A 246 -1.48 -14.25 -0.98
CA LYS A 246 -2.72 -14.32 -0.19
C LYS A 246 -3.20 -15.76 0.00
N GLY A 247 -3.09 -16.56 -1.03
CA GLY A 247 -3.55 -17.94 -1.05
C GLY A 247 -5.00 -18.10 -1.52
N ASP A 248 -5.42 -19.36 -1.56
CA ASP A 248 -6.79 -19.76 -1.89
C ASP A 248 -7.72 -19.59 -0.67
N PRO A 249 -9.05 -19.47 -0.87
CA PRO A 249 -10.00 -19.50 0.23
C PRO A 249 -9.79 -20.70 1.14
N ASN A 250 -9.85 -20.48 2.44
CA ASN A 250 -9.61 -21.49 3.47
C ASN A 250 -10.85 -22.39 3.70
N ASP A 251 -11.39 -22.96 2.63
CA ASP A 251 -12.64 -23.73 2.68
C ASP A 251 -12.58 -24.96 3.61
N ALA A 252 -11.42 -25.60 3.68
CA ALA A 252 -11.22 -26.80 4.50
C ALA A 252 -11.41 -26.53 6.02
N TYR A 253 -11.08 -25.33 6.47
CA TYR A 253 -11.17 -24.91 7.88
C TYR A 253 -12.21 -23.81 8.11
N ALA A 254 -12.97 -23.38 7.10
CA ALA A 254 -13.90 -22.26 7.18
C ALA A 254 -14.86 -22.34 8.39
N LYS A 255 -15.32 -23.55 8.75
CA LYS A 255 -16.19 -23.76 9.93
C LYS A 255 -15.56 -23.41 11.29
N TYR A 256 -14.26 -23.21 11.33
CA TYR A 256 -13.51 -22.85 12.54
C TYR A 256 -13.07 -21.37 12.54
N PHE A 257 -13.59 -20.58 11.59
CA PHE A 257 -13.29 -19.15 11.47
C PHE A 257 -14.58 -18.34 11.47
N ILE A 258 -14.53 -17.16 12.05
CA ILE A 258 -15.52 -16.10 11.87
C ILE A 258 -14.96 -15.14 10.84
N GLY A 259 -15.68 -14.90 9.74
CA GLY A 259 -15.20 -14.14 8.59
C GLY A 259 -14.38 -14.96 7.60
N ASN A 260 -13.77 -14.30 6.61
CA ASN A 260 -13.06 -14.95 5.52
C ASN A 260 -11.55 -15.01 5.81
N SER A 261 -10.95 -16.14 5.52
CA SER A 261 -9.50 -16.34 5.57
C SER A 261 -8.99 -17.10 4.34
N HIS A 262 -7.70 -17.00 4.08
CA HIS A 262 -7.04 -17.61 2.92
C HIS A 262 -5.76 -18.31 3.38
N ILE A 263 -5.34 -19.36 2.66
CA ILE A 263 -4.16 -20.15 2.99
C ILE A 263 -3.30 -20.33 1.75
N ALA A 264 -2.00 -20.10 1.88
CA ALA A 264 -0.99 -20.41 0.88
C ALA A 264 0.13 -21.26 1.48
N ALA A 265 0.43 -22.41 0.90
CA ALA A 265 1.65 -23.14 1.20
C ALA A 265 2.86 -22.37 0.64
N ILE A 266 3.94 -22.29 1.42
CA ILE A 266 5.18 -21.63 1.03
C ILE A 266 6.27 -22.71 0.90
N PRO A 267 6.49 -23.26 -0.29
CA PRO A 267 7.55 -24.25 -0.48
C PRO A 267 8.93 -23.59 -0.40
N PRO A 268 9.95 -24.25 0.18
CA PRO A 268 11.33 -23.78 0.11
C PRO A 268 11.81 -23.70 -1.34
N THR A 269 12.53 -22.59 -1.67
CA THR A 269 13.01 -22.33 -3.04
C THR A 269 14.32 -23.03 -3.40
N ASN A 270 15.08 -23.54 -2.41
CA ASN A 270 16.43 -24.11 -2.58
C ASN A 270 16.57 -25.52 -2.00
N LEU A 271 15.66 -26.41 -2.34
CA LEU A 271 15.85 -27.82 -1.99
C LEU A 271 16.83 -28.47 -2.96
N PRO A 272 17.85 -29.21 -2.49
CA PRO A 272 18.67 -30.05 -3.34
C PRO A 272 17.79 -31.07 -4.12
N LYS A 273 18.19 -31.40 -5.35
CA LYS A 273 17.44 -32.35 -6.17
C LYS A 273 17.31 -33.68 -5.44
N GLY A 274 16.06 -34.11 -5.21
CA GLY A 274 15.72 -35.35 -4.51
C GLY A 274 15.69 -35.25 -2.98
N ALA A 275 15.86 -34.03 -2.42
CA ALA A 275 15.63 -33.82 -0.98
C ALA A 275 14.15 -33.56 -0.70
N GLU A 276 13.67 -34.10 0.41
CA GLU A 276 12.35 -33.77 0.97
C GLU A 276 12.48 -32.66 2.01
N THR A 277 11.51 -31.74 2.03
CA THR A 277 11.44 -30.72 3.09
C THR A 277 10.67 -31.28 4.27
N VAL A 278 11.19 -31.02 5.46
CA VAL A 278 10.45 -31.21 6.73
C VAL A 278 9.85 -29.88 7.22
N ALA A 279 10.16 -28.77 6.56
CA ALA A 279 9.65 -27.45 6.90
C ALA A 279 8.32 -27.23 6.15
N ASN A 280 7.25 -27.06 6.93
CA ASN A 280 5.92 -26.76 6.41
C ASN A 280 5.54 -25.33 6.81
N TYR A 281 5.84 -24.38 5.92
CA TYR A 281 5.47 -22.98 6.12
C TYR A 281 4.17 -22.68 5.40
N ILE A 282 3.24 -22.06 6.11
CA ILE A 282 1.93 -21.69 5.59
C ILE A 282 1.72 -20.19 5.85
N ASN A 283 1.39 -19.44 4.82
CA ASN A 283 0.88 -18.08 4.99
C ASN A 283 -0.63 -18.13 5.21
N VAL A 284 -1.09 -17.59 6.32
CA VAL A 284 -2.52 -17.42 6.61
C VAL A 284 -2.87 -15.96 6.53
N THR A 285 -3.87 -15.66 5.70
CA THR A 285 -4.38 -14.30 5.47
C THR A 285 -5.79 -14.20 6.03
N PHE A 286 -6.01 -13.23 6.91
CA PHE A 286 -7.30 -12.92 7.53
C PHE A 286 -7.84 -11.61 6.95
N GLU A 287 -9.09 -11.62 6.50
CA GLU A 287 -9.81 -10.39 6.18
C GLU A 287 -10.12 -9.56 7.44
N PRO A 288 -10.37 -8.24 7.33
CA PRO A 288 -10.73 -7.41 8.47
C PRO A 288 -11.86 -8.04 9.30
N GLY A 289 -11.66 -8.12 10.62
CA GLY A 289 -12.59 -8.76 11.55
C GLY A 289 -12.57 -10.29 11.58
N CYS A 290 -11.82 -10.93 10.68
CA CYS A 290 -11.72 -12.40 10.66
C CYS A 290 -10.84 -12.91 11.80
N ARG A 291 -11.31 -13.94 12.48
CA ARG A 291 -10.60 -14.63 13.56
C ARG A 291 -10.91 -16.12 13.58
N ASN A 292 -9.95 -16.92 14.03
CA ASN A 292 -10.21 -18.34 14.25
C ASN A 292 -10.87 -18.59 15.63
N ASN A 293 -11.43 -19.78 15.79
CA ASN A 293 -11.95 -20.24 17.06
C ASN A 293 -10.82 -20.44 18.07
N TRP A 294 -11.16 -20.50 19.33
CA TRP A 294 -10.28 -21.07 20.34
C TRP A 294 -9.84 -22.46 19.91
N HIS A 295 -8.54 -22.76 20.06
CA HIS A 295 -7.97 -24.04 19.68
C HIS A 295 -6.71 -24.36 20.47
N ILE A 296 -6.28 -25.62 20.39
CA ILE A 296 -5.08 -26.14 21.05
C ILE A 296 -4.29 -26.93 20.01
N HIS A 297 -2.97 -26.76 20.01
CA HIS A 297 -2.05 -27.64 19.28
C HIS A 297 -1.45 -28.65 20.25
N HIS A 298 -1.70 -29.93 20.03
CA HIS A 298 -1.11 -31.01 20.81
C HIS A 298 0.21 -31.45 20.19
N GLY A 299 1.23 -31.70 21.03
CA GLY A 299 2.52 -32.25 20.61
C GLY A 299 3.39 -31.34 19.75
N ALA A 300 2.98 -30.09 19.52
CA ALA A 300 3.77 -29.11 18.77
C ALA A 300 3.54 -27.69 19.28
N HIS A 301 4.60 -26.88 19.25
CA HIS A 301 4.46 -25.42 19.30
C HIS A 301 3.93 -24.90 17.97
N GLN A 302 3.12 -23.84 18.00
CA GLN A 302 2.81 -23.05 16.83
C GLN A 302 3.61 -21.74 16.85
N VAL A 303 4.37 -21.48 15.80
CA VAL A 303 5.09 -20.22 15.63
C VAL A 303 4.34 -19.35 14.64
N LEU A 304 4.02 -18.11 15.02
CA LEU A 304 3.44 -17.09 14.16
C LEU A 304 4.52 -16.05 13.86
N ILE A 305 4.84 -15.85 12.59
CA ILE A 305 5.71 -14.77 12.11
C ILE A 305 4.82 -13.75 11.42
N CYS A 306 4.58 -12.60 12.08
CA CYS A 306 3.69 -11.56 11.57
C CYS A 306 4.36 -10.83 10.41
N VAL A 307 3.75 -10.83 9.23
CA VAL A 307 4.36 -10.32 8.00
C VAL A 307 3.65 -9.12 7.39
N SER A 308 2.35 -8.95 7.64
CA SER A 308 1.58 -7.81 7.09
C SER A 308 0.32 -7.54 7.91
N GLY A 309 -0.12 -6.28 7.92
CA GLY A 309 -1.35 -5.84 8.58
C GLY A 309 -1.30 -5.86 10.10
N LYS A 310 -2.48 -5.82 10.74
CA LYS A 310 -2.64 -5.79 12.19
C LYS A 310 -3.54 -6.92 12.65
N GLY A 311 -3.09 -7.68 13.65
CA GLY A 311 -3.85 -8.80 14.21
C GLY A 311 -3.97 -8.76 15.71
N TRP A 312 -4.62 -9.78 16.23
CA TRP A 312 -4.72 -10.09 17.65
C TRP A 312 -4.28 -11.51 17.90
N TYR A 313 -3.68 -11.74 19.06
CA TYR A 313 -3.43 -13.05 19.66
C TYR A 313 -3.87 -13.02 21.11
N GLN A 314 -4.49 -14.10 21.58
CA GLN A 314 -4.86 -14.21 23.00
C GLN A 314 -4.74 -15.67 23.45
N GLU A 315 -4.12 -15.90 24.60
CA GLU A 315 -4.20 -17.14 25.36
C GLU A 315 -5.41 -17.09 26.31
N TRP A 316 -5.99 -18.23 26.57
CA TRP A 316 -7.12 -18.34 27.47
C TRP A 316 -6.79 -17.79 28.87
N GLY A 317 -7.63 -16.87 29.35
CA GLY A 317 -7.47 -16.24 30.66
C GLY A 317 -6.43 -15.11 30.72
N LYS A 318 -5.82 -14.72 29.57
CA LYS A 318 -4.91 -13.57 29.47
C LYS A 318 -5.51 -12.45 28.63
N GLU A 319 -4.93 -11.26 28.74
CA GLU A 319 -5.29 -10.12 27.88
C GLU A 319 -4.82 -10.35 26.43
N PRO A 320 -5.57 -9.88 25.43
CA PRO A 320 -5.17 -9.97 24.05
C PRO A 320 -3.94 -9.11 23.74
N ILE A 321 -3.07 -9.60 22.87
CA ILE A 321 -1.84 -8.95 22.43
C ILE A 321 -2.04 -8.51 20.97
N ALA A 322 -1.79 -7.23 20.67
CA ALA A 322 -1.76 -6.74 19.30
C ALA A 322 -0.57 -7.32 18.52
N LEU A 323 -0.85 -7.87 17.34
CA LEU A 323 0.16 -8.43 16.43
C LEU A 323 0.47 -7.42 15.33
N LEU A 324 1.76 -7.14 15.15
CA LEU A 324 2.28 -6.21 14.14
C LEU A 324 3.38 -6.89 13.31
N PRO A 325 3.62 -6.46 12.07
CA PRO A 325 4.70 -6.98 11.23
C PRO A 325 6.07 -6.95 11.95
N GLY A 326 6.83 -8.05 11.83
CA GLY A 326 8.10 -8.24 12.51
C GLY A 326 8.01 -8.92 13.88
N MET A 327 6.82 -9.07 14.45
CA MET A 327 6.62 -9.84 15.68
C MET A 327 6.67 -11.34 15.40
N ILE A 328 7.24 -12.09 16.35
CA ILE A 328 7.24 -13.55 16.35
C ILE A 328 6.61 -14.00 17.65
N ILE A 329 5.58 -14.82 17.57
CA ILE A 329 4.91 -15.43 18.72
C ILE A 329 5.18 -16.93 18.69
N ASP A 330 5.78 -17.44 19.74
CA ASP A 330 5.95 -18.88 19.98
C ASP A 330 4.87 -19.35 20.97
N ILE A 331 3.94 -20.13 20.49
CA ILE A 331 2.78 -20.63 21.25
C ILE A 331 3.11 -22.05 21.68
N PRO A 332 3.33 -22.31 23.00
CA PRO A 332 3.65 -23.64 23.48
C PRO A 332 2.54 -24.66 23.18
N ALA A 333 2.94 -25.91 23.00
CA ALA A 333 1.98 -27.03 22.95
C ALA A 333 1.03 -26.98 24.13
N GLU A 334 -0.20 -27.48 23.95
CA GLU A 334 -1.26 -27.55 24.97
C GLU A 334 -1.82 -26.16 25.40
N THR A 335 -1.44 -25.07 24.72
CA THR A 335 -1.94 -23.71 25.01
C THR A 335 -3.25 -23.47 24.28
N LYS A 336 -4.35 -23.24 25.02
CA LYS A 336 -5.62 -22.78 24.44
C LYS A 336 -5.49 -21.31 24.04
N HIS A 337 -5.67 -21.02 22.73
CA HIS A 337 -5.48 -19.68 22.19
C HIS A 337 -6.33 -19.45 20.95
N TRP A 338 -6.37 -18.19 20.51
CA TRP A 338 -6.88 -17.78 19.21
C TRP A 338 -6.03 -16.64 18.65
N HIS A 339 -6.12 -16.42 17.34
CA HIS A 339 -5.55 -15.27 16.63
C HIS A 339 -6.41 -14.89 15.43
N GLY A 340 -6.22 -13.66 14.92
CA GLY A 340 -6.98 -13.17 13.79
C GLY A 340 -6.61 -11.72 13.45
N ALA A 341 -7.29 -11.14 12.47
CA ALA A 341 -7.14 -9.75 12.06
C ALA A 341 -7.77 -8.79 13.10
N GLN A 342 -7.39 -7.52 13.08
CA GLN A 342 -8.17 -6.46 13.74
C GLN A 342 -9.42 -6.12 12.92
N LYS A 343 -10.38 -5.40 13.53
CA LYS A 343 -11.68 -5.09 12.91
C LYS A 343 -11.58 -4.32 11.61
N ASP A 344 -10.54 -3.50 11.50
CA ASP A 344 -10.31 -2.56 10.41
C ASP A 344 -9.04 -2.84 9.59
N SER A 345 -8.37 -3.96 9.83
CA SER A 345 -7.13 -4.31 9.14
C SER A 345 -7.14 -5.75 8.62
N TRP A 346 -6.55 -5.97 7.48
CA TRP A 346 -6.08 -7.29 7.08
C TRP A 346 -4.94 -7.72 8.00
N PHE A 347 -4.73 -9.03 8.10
CA PHE A 347 -3.60 -9.57 8.84
C PHE A 347 -3.03 -10.79 8.12
N GLN A 348 -1.71 -10.86 8.02
CA GLN A 348 -1.00 -12.02 7.50
C GLN A 348 0.08 -12.46 8.46
N HIS A 349 0.17 -13.75 8.67
CA HIS A 349 1.31 -14.36 9.34
C HIS A 349 1.73 -15.65 8.63
N ILE A 350 3.03 -15.92 8.67
CA ILE A 350 3.55 -17.24 8.34
C ILE A 350 3.47 -18.08 9.60
N THR A 351 2.94 -19.29 9.49
CA THR A 351 2.93 -20.25 10.60
C THR A 351 3.76 -21.49 10.28
N ASN A 352 4.37 -22.03 11.30
CA ASN A 352 5.03 -23.32 11.30
C ASN A 352 4.74 -24.03 12.62
N HIS A 353 4.65 -25.37 12.59
CA HIS A 353 4.50 -26.19 13.77
C HIS A 353 5.85 -26.88 14.06
N VAL A 354 6.33 -26.71 15.29
CA VAL A 354 7.57 -27.33 15.77
C VAL A 354 7.20 -28.46 16.72
N ALA A 355 7.32 -29.69 16.26
CA ALA A 355 6.98 -30.87 17.06
C ALA A 355 7.88 -30.97 18.29
N THR A 356 7.28 -31.25 19.44
CA THR A 356 7.97 -31.45 20.74
C THR A 356 8.09 -32.93 21.13
N GLY A 357 7.56 -33.82 20.31
CA GLY A 357 7.48 -35.26 20.51
C GLY A 357 6.05 -35.72 20.71
N GLY A 358 5.75 -36.93 20.22
CA GLY A 358 4.39 -37.48 20.24
C GLY A 358 3.58 -37.18 18.97
N GLU A 359 2.29 -37.46 19.03
CA GLU A 359 1.35 -37.25 17.93
C GLU A 359 0.99 -35.75 17.85
N VAL A 360 1.12 -35.17 16.66
CA VAL A 360 0.77 -33.75 16.41
C VAL A 360 -0.67 -33.69 15.92
N SER A 361 -1.51 -32.92 16.62
CA SER A 361 -2.92 -32.74 16.25
C SER A 361 -3.42 -31.35 16.67
N ASN A 362 -4.57 -30.93 16.09
CA ASN A 362 -5.27 -29.70 16.43
C ASN A 362 -6.62 -30.01 17.04
N GLU A 363 -6.92 -29.42 18.18
CA GLU A 363 -8.24 -29.47 18.82
C GLU A 363 -8.93 -28.09 18.62
N TRP A 364 -10.04 -28.07 17.88
CA TRP A 364 -10.85 -26.89 17.67
C TRP A 364 -11.95 -26.79 18.69
N LEU A 365 -12.08 -25.66 19.35
CA LEU A 365 -13.00 -25.37 20.43
C LEU A 365 -14.07 -24.36 20.02
N GLU A 366 -14.63 -23.65 21.00
CA GLU A 366 -15.70 -22.67 20.82
C GLU A 366 -15.25 -21.45 20.00
N PRO A 367 -16.18 -20.79 19.29
CA PRO A 367 -15.90 -19.50 18.64
C PRO A 367 -15.53 -18.41 19.64
N VAL A 368 -14.65 -17.50 19.22
CA VAL A 368 -14.37 -16.24 19.94
C VAL A 368 -15.55 -15.31 19.73
N ASN A 369 -16.29 -15.01 20.79
CA ASN A 369 -17.46 -14.13 20.73
C ASN A 369 -17.03 -12.64 20.59
N ASP A 370 -17.99 -11.76 20.26
CA ASP A 370 -17.70 -10.34 20.02
C ASP A 370 -17.29 -9.59 21.29
N GLU A 371 -17.63 -10.08 22.50
CA GLU A 371 -17.20 -9.49 23.77
C GLU A 371 -15.73 -9.83 24.09
N GLN A 372 -15.22 -10.95 23.58
CA GLN A 372 -13.82 -11.39 23.74
C GLN A 372 -12.92 -10.81 22.65
N TYR A 373 -13.50 -10.30 21.57
CA TYR A 373 -12.76 -9.78 20.42
C TYR A 373 -12.62 -8.26 20.52
N PRO A 374 -11.38 -7.71 20.69
CA PRO A 374 -11.10 -6.31 20.93
C PRO A 374 -11.54 -5.33 19.85
#